data_872533a76f198807fcee70e8b5d38c82
#
_entry.id   872533a76f198807fcee70e8b5d38c82
#
_cell.length_a   1.000
_cell.length_b   1.000
_cell.length_c   1.000
_cell.angle_alpha   90.00
_cell.angle_beta   90.00
_cell.angle_gamma   90.00
#
_symmetry.space_group_name_H-M   'P 1'
#
loop_
_entity.id
_entity.type
_entity.pdbx_description
1 polymer ?
#
loop_
_entity_poly.entity_id
_entity_poly.type
_entity_poly.pdbx_seq_one_letter_code
_entity_poly.pdbx_strand_id
1 'polypeptide(L)'
;YLNPNHYTMQVLALKKEKDVKEYIRYIDPKHPVWVNWKNSRGTRWYTVTAGDFKSKQEAYNALSSLPSHVKQSSPFVLTFAEMQRKQQTSVVRMR
;
A
#
# COMPACT_ATOMS: atom_id res chain seq x y z
N TYR A 1 4.41 7.96 12.86
CA TYR A 1 3.32 7.33 13.63
C TYR A 1 2.13 7.00 12.74
N LEU A 2 1.65 5.77 12.82
CA LEU A 2 0.47 5.32 12.08
C LEU A 2 -0.67 5.03 13.06
N ASN A 3 -1.84 5.65 12.82
CA ASN A 3 -3.01 5.41 13.64
C ASN A 3 -3.59 4.03 13.30
N PRO A 4 -3.58 3.06 14.23
CA PRO A 4 -4.02 1.70 13.93
C PRO A 4 -5.51 1.60 13.57
N ASN A 5 -6.30 2.60 13.91
CA ASN A 5 -7.74 2.62 13.62
C ASN A 5 -8.07 3.24 12.27
N HIS A 6 -7.09 3.84 11.60
CA HIS A 6 -7.27 4.38 10.26
C HIS A 6 -7.14 3.28 9.21
N TYR A 7 -7.57 3.59 8.00
CA TYR A 7 -7.57 2.66 6.88
C TYR A 7 -6.56 3.07 5.83
N THR A 8 -6.05 2.08 5.11
CA THR A 8 -5.15 2.30 3.98
C THR A 8 -5.52 1.32 2.87
N MET A 9 -4.86 1.47 1.71
CA MET A 9 -5.06 0.55 0.60
C MET A 9 -3.76 -0.20 0.34
N GLN A 10 -3.83 -1.52 0.28
CA GLN A 10 -2.72 -2.29 -0.25
C GLN A 10 -2.90 -2.38 -1.76
N VAL A 11 -1.99 -1.76 -2.50
CA VAL A 11 -2.15 -1.58 -3.93
C VAL A 11 -1.61 -2.77 -4.70
N LEU A 12 -0.39 -3.21 -4.39
CA LEU A 12 0.21 -4.36 -5.07
C LEU A 12 1.46 -4.83 -4.32
N ALA A 13 1.97 -5.98 -4.76
CA ALA A 13 3.26 -6.50 -4.31
C ALA A 13 4.17 -6.65 -5.53
N LEU A 14 5.43 -6.21 -5.41
CA LEU A 14 6.41 -6.25 -6.48
C LEU A 14 7.67 -6.97 -6.02
N LYS A 15 8.38 -7.56 -6.96
CA LYS A 15 9.63 -8.29 -6.68
C LYS A 15 10.87 -7.39 -6.73
N LYS A 16 10.78 -6.22 -7.37
CA LYS A 16 11.92 -5.32 -7.57
C LYS A 16 11.64 -3.97 -6.97
N GLU A 17 12.58 -3.46 -6.18
CA GLU A 17 12.49 -2.13 -5.58
C GLU A 17 12.38 -1.04 -6.64
N LYS A 18 13.08 -1.20 -7.74
CA LYS A 18 13.04 -0.26 -8.86
C LYS A 18 11.62 -0.04 -9.36
N ASP A 19 10.85 -1.11 -9.49
CA ASP A 19 9.48 -1.05 -9.97
C ASP A 19 8.57 -0.33 -8.99
N VAL A 20 8.84 -0.43 -7.69
CA VAL A 20 8.09 0.27 -6.65
C VAL A 20 8.15 1.77 -6.86
N LYS A 21 9.34 2.32 -7.11
CA LYS A 21 9.54 3.75 -7.30
C LYS A 21 8.81 4.27 -8.53
N GLU A 22 8.77 3.50 -9.59
CA GLU A 22 8.04 3.86 -10.80
C GLU A 22 6.54 3.81 -10.56
N TYR A 23 6.08 2.81 -9.84
CA TYR A 23 4.66 2.59 -9.59
C TYR A 23 4.04 3.68 -8.73
N ILE A 24 4.79 4.22 -7.79
CA ILE A 24 4.33 5.30 -6.91
C ILE A 24 3.86 6.52 -7.71
N ARG A 25 4.40 6.74 -8.89
CA ARG A 25 4.02 7.85 -9.76
C ARG A 25 2.56 7.82 -10.19
N TYR A 26 1.94 6.63 -10.20
CA TYR A 26 0.54 6.47 -10.59
C TYR A 26 -0.43 6.70 -9.44
N ILE A 27 0.08 6.88 -8.23
CA ILE A 27 -0.73 7.14 -7.06
C ILE A 27 -0.84 8.65 -6.87
N ASP A 28 -2.05 9.14 -6.56
CA ASP A 28 -2.29 10.56 -6.35
C ASP A 28 -1.28 11.13 -5.35
N PRO A 29 -0.56 12.23 -5.70
CA PRO A 29 0.46 12.81 -4.81
C PRO A 29 -0.05 13.24 -3.44
N LYS A 30 -1.34 13.47 -3.29
CA LYS A 30 -1.91 13.84 -1.99
C LYS A 30 -1.91 12.69 -0.98
N HIS A 31 -1.76 11.44 -1.45
CA HIS A 31 -1.76 10.28 -0.57
C HIS A 31 -0.34 9.93 -0.14
N PRO A 32 -0.11 9.68 1.16
CA PRO A 32 1.17 9.12 1.59
C PRO A 32 1.30 7.68 1.11
N VAL A 33 2.53 7.24 0.88
CA VAL A 33 2.82 5.90 0.38
C VAL A 33 3.83 5.24 1.28
N TRP A 34 3.54 4.01 1.68
CA TRP A 34 4.46 3.19 2.47
C TRP A 34 4.83 1.96 1.67
N VAL A 35 6.05 1.49 1.88
CA VAL A 35 6.54 0.25 1.31
C VAL A 35 7.01 -0.64 2.43
N ASN A 36 6.59 -1.88 2.38
CA ASN A 36 7.08 -2.91 3.28
C ASN A 36 7.65 -4.05 2.44
N TRP A 37 8.67 -4.71 2.94
CA TRP A 37 9.24 -5.85 2.24
C TRP A 37 9.26 -7.08 3.15
N LYS A 38 9.10 -8.23 2.53
CA LYS A 38 9.19 -9.52 3.23
C LYS A 38 9.82 -10.55 2.32
N ASN A 39 10.45 -11.56 2.93
CA ASN A 39 10.99 -12.69 2.20
C ASN A 39 9.97 -13.82 2.23
N SER A 40 9.68 -14.38 1.06
CA SER A 40 8.79 -15.53 0.94
C SER A 40 9.43 -16.52 -0.02
N ARG A 41 9.72 -17.71 0.45
CA ARG A 41 10.33 -18.78 -0.37
C ARG A 41 11.60 -18.33 -1.09
N GLY A 42 12.43 -17.55 -0.41
CA GLY A 42 13.67 -17.05 -0.98
C GLY A 42 13.53 -15.83 -1.88
N THR A 43 12.32 -15.33 -2.10
CA THR A 43 12.07 -14.15 -2.91
C THR A 43 11.64 -12.99 -2.03
N ARG A 44 12.24 -11.81 -2.26
CA ARG A 44 11.84 -10.59 -1.56
C ARG A 44 10.69 -9.93 -2.30
N TRP A 45 9.62 -9.66 -1.58
CA TRP A 45 8.44 -8.98 -2.10
C TRP A 45 8.31 -7.60 -1.46
N TYR A 46 8.05 -6.59 -2.28
CA TYR A 46 7.78 -5.23 -1.82
C TYR A 46 6.29 -4.97 -1.93
N THR A 47 5.66 -4.72 -0.80
CA THR A 47 4.22 -4.44 -0.74
C THR A 47 4.01 -2.94 -0.64
N VAL A 48 3.26 -2.38 -1.57
CA VAL A 48 2.96 -0.95 -1.62
C VAL A 48 1.60 -0.70 -1.01
N THR A 49 1.55 0.18 -0.01
CA THR A 49 0.29 0.65 0.59
C THR A 49 0.21 2.16 0.45
N ALA A 50 -0.98 2.67 0.20
CA ALA A 50 -1.18 4.09 -0.06
C ALA A 50 -2.41 4.62 0.68
N GLY A 51 -2.30 5.86 1.12
CA GLY A 51 -3.40 6.60 1.72
C GLY A 51 -3.53 6.43 3.22
N ASP A 52 -4.12 7.44 3.86
CA ASP A 52 -4.46 7.45 5.28
C ASP A 52 -5.89 7.93 5.37
N PHE A 53 -6.82 7.02 5.61
CA PHE A 53 -8.24 7.32 5.57
C PHE A 53 -8.85 7.10 6.95
N LYS A 54 -9.71 8.02 7.35
CA LYS A 54 -10.38 7.96 8.65
C LYS A 54 -11.51 6.94 8.68
N SER A 55 -12.08 6.62 7.53
CA SER A 55 -13.19 5.68 7.44
C SER A 55 -12.98 4.72 6.28
N LYS A 56 -13.63 3.57 6.38
CA LYS A 56 -13.62 2.55 5.34
C LYS A 56 -14.20 3.08 4.03
N GLN A 57 -15.24 3.91 4.13
CA GLN A 57 -15.90 4.49 2.95
C GLN A 57 -14.93 5.39 2.17
N GLU A 58 -14.17 6.23 2.88
CA GLU A 58 -13.17 7.09 2.24
C GLU A 58 -12.11 6.26 1.51
N ALA A 59 -11.68 5.17 2.14
CA ALA A 59 -10.69 4.27 1.54
C ALA A 59 -11.23 3.63 0.26
N TYR A 60 -12.46 3.15 0.27
CA TYR A 60 -13.07 2.56 -0.93
C TYR A 60 -13.28 3.59 -2.04
N ASN A 61 -13.62 4.82 -1.69
CA ASN A 61 -13.77 5.90 -2.67
C ASN A 61 -12.44 6.17 -3.38
N ALA A 62 -11.35 6.22 -2.63
CA ALA A 62 -10.02 6.42 -3.18
C ALA A 62 -9.60 5.24 -4.06
N LEU A 63 -9.92 4.02 -3.61
CA LEU A 63 -9.63 2.81 -4.37
C LEU A 63 -10.33 2.82 -5.71
N SER A 64 -11.59 3.27 -5.75
CA SER A 64 -12.38 3.36 -6.98
C SER A 64 -11.81 4.37 -7.99
N SER A 65 -11.08 5.37 -7.52
CA SER A 65 -10.49 6.39 -8.40
C SER A 65 -9.11 6.04 -8.92
N LEU A 66 -8.56 4.88 -8.56
CA LEU A 66 -7.27 4.45 -9.09
C LEU A 66 -7.34 4.18 -10.59
N PRO A 67 -6.23 4.39 -11.33
CA PRO A 67 -6.17 4.03 -12.74
C PRO A 67 -6.46 2.55 -12.98
N SER A 68 -6.99 2.23 -14.16
CA SER A 68 -7.37 0.85 -14.48
C SER A 68 -6.23 -0.14 -14.34
N HIS A 69 -5.02 0.22 -14.77
CA HIS A 69 -3.88 -0.67 -14.68
C HIS A 69 -3.45 -0.94 -13.23
N VAL A 70 -3.74 -0.01 -12.32
CA VAL A 70 -3.51 -0.20 -10.89
C VAL A 70 -4.57 -1.13 -10.31
N LYS A 71 -5.84 -0.95 -10.72
CA LYS A 71 -6.93 -1.80 -10.25
C LYS A 71 -6.76 -3.27 -10.65
N GLN A 72 -6.04 -3.55 -11.73
CA GLN A 72 -5.78 -4.91 -12.16
C GLN A 72 -4.96 -5.72 -11.15
N SER A 73 -4.28 -5.04 -10.23
CA SER A 73 -3.53 -5.69 -9.16
C SER A 73 -4.41 -6.16 -8.00
N SER A 74 -5.73 -5.97 -8.10
CA SER A 74 -6.70 -6.31 -7.06
C SER A 74 -6.39 -5.65 -5.73
N PRO A 75 -6.30 -4.31 -5.69
CA PRO A 75 -6.04 -3.60 -4.44
C PRO A 75 -7.18 -3.80 -3.46
N PHE A 76 -6.88 -3.74 -2.17
CA PHE A 76 -7.90 -3.90 -1.14
C PHE A 76 -7.64 -2.98 0.03
N VAL A 77 -8.72 -2.72 0.80
CA VAL A 77 -8.68 -1.85 1.97
C VAL A 77 -8.38 -2.68 3.21
N LEU A 78 -7.52 -2.14 4.08
CA LEU A 78 -7.21 -2.76 5.38
C LEU A 78 -6.90 -1.65 6.38
N THR A 79 -6.95 -1.99 7.68
CA THR A 79 -6.54 -1.05 8.71
C THR A 79 -5.01 -1.04 8.83
N PHE A 80 -4.47 0.05 9.40
CA PHE A 80 -3.03 0.09 9.69
C PHE A 80 -2.62 -0.99 10.68
N ALA A 81 -3.51 -1.34 11.61
CA ALA A 81 -3.24 -2.43 12.54
C ALA A 81 -3.07 -3.76 11.80
N GLU A 82 -3.94 -4.02 10.82
CA GLU A 82 -3.83 -5.23 9.99
C GLU A 82 -2.56 -5.20 9.14
N MET A 83 -2.23 -4.06 8.57
CA MET A 83 -1.01 -3.89 7.79
C MET A 83 0.23 -4.23 8.62
N GLN A 84 0.31 -3.69 9.83
CA GLN A 84 1.45 -3.92 10.71
C GLN A 84 1.57 -5.38 11.15
N ARG A 85 0.44 -6.05 11.39
CA ARG A 85 0.45 -7.47 11.77
C ARG A 85 0.89 -8.39 10.64
N LYS A 86 0.51 -8.07 9.40
CA LYS A 86 0.87 -8.89 8.24
C LYS A 86 2.31 -8.72 7.81
N GLN A 87 2.97 -7.65 8.26
CA GLN A 87 4.30 -7.33 7.82
C GLN A 87 5.33 -7.99 8.73
N GLN A 88 6.32 -8.65 8.13
CA GLN A 88 7.41 -9.28 8.86
C GLN A 88 8.59 -8.33 9.05
N THR A 89 8.55 -7.18 8.42
CA THR A 89 9.63 -6.19 8.42
C THR A 89 9.05 -4.81 8.68
N SER A 90 9.94 -3.83 8.90
CA SER A 90 9.53 -2.45 9.13
C SER A 90 8.87 -1.84 7.90
N VAL A 91 7.82 -1.05 8.15
CA VAL A 91 7.17 -0.26 7.11
C VAL A 91 7.97 1.02 6.89
N VAL A 92 8.31 1.31 5.64
CA VAL A 92 9.06 2.50 5.28
C VAL A 92 8.18 3.44 4.49
N ARG A 93 8.11 4.70 4.91
CA ARG A 93 7.37 5.72 4.19
C ARG A 93 8.20 6.20 2.99
N MET A 94 7.63 6.05 1.80
CA MET A 94 8.30 6.45 0.55
C MET A 94 7.90 7.86 0.11
N ARG A 95 6.74 8.34 0.58
CA ARG A 95 6.27 9.65 0.14
C ARG A 95 5.36 10.29 1.17
#